data_89c8079370f89e6917fa566933f30a5c
#
_entry.id   89c8079370f89e6917fa566933f30a5c
#
_cell.length_a   1.000
_cell.length_b   1.000
_cell.length_c   1.000
_cell.angle_alpha   90.00
_cell.angle_beta   90.00
_cell.angle_gamma   90.00
#
_symmetry.space_group_name_H-M   'P 1'
#
loop_
_entity.id
_entity.type
_entity.pdbx_description
1 polymer ?
#
loop_
_entity_poly.entity_id
_entity_poly.type
_entity_poly.pdbx_seq_one_letter_code
_entity_poly.pdbx_strand_id
1 'polypeptide(L)'
;MRTYRTLAPWAALFRSGNSVTAIFGVVLGSILASQGLPSGDFAIITVLHCLSVMTFMFSWNALNDYMDIEIDRINRPDRPLPSGEISEVAARRGILSTAILSASFLIVAAYISHSGEIGLEGWLPSLAIWMIALVLLFNYESSSKLSFRMKDSGLPGNLAISMSVGLVIIFGAASVSDPLNQRVWSVFIVGFLYNFSRE
;
A
#
# COMPACT_ATOMS: atom_id res chain seq x y z
N MET A 1 -22.03 8.24 -22.62
CA MET A 1 -20.72 7.67 -23.05
C MET A 1 -19.48 8.46 -22.62
N ARG A 2 -19.59 9.64 -22.01
CA ARG A 2 -18.43 10.43 -21.52
C ARG A 2 -17.80 9.94 -20.21
N THR A 3 -18.54 9.28 -19.33
CA THR A 3 -18.08 8.92 -17.97
C THR A 3 -17.04 7.81 -17.95
N TYR A 4 -17.10 6.84 -18.85
CA TYR A 4 -16.12 5.73 -18.90
C TYR A 4 -14.75 6.15 -19.43
N ARG A 5 -14.66 7.23 -20.22
CA ARG A 5 -13.38 7.76 -20.72
C ARG A 5 -12.52 8.43 -19.63
N THR A 6 -13.13 8.90 -18.55
CA THR A 6 -12.41 9.58 -17.46
C THR A 6 -11.87 8.62 -16.39
N LEU A 7 -12.41 7.41 -16.25
CA LEU A 7 -11.98 6.43 -15.27
C LEU A 7 -10.73 5.64 -15.70
N ALA A 8 -10.61 5.35 -17.00
CA ALA A 8 -9.49 4.56 -17.52
C ALA A 8 -8.10 5.19 -17.25
N PRO A 9 -7.86 6.50 -17.48
CA PRO A 9 -6.61 7.14 -17.13
C PRO A 9 -6.29 7.08 -15.63
N TRP A 10 -7.30 7.26 -14.76
CA TRP A 10 -7.12 7.15 -13.33
C TRP A 10 -6.82 5.72 -12.88
N ALA A 11 -7.49 4.72 -13.46
CA ALA A 11 -7.20 3.31 -13.18
C ALA A 11 -5.77 2.93 -13.60
N ALA A 12 -5.28 3.50 -14.71
CA ALA A 12 -3.92 3.32 -15.18
C ALA A 12 -2.91 4.00 -14.24
N LEU A 13 -3.15 5.28 -13.85
CA LEU A 13 -2.29 6.03 -12.93
C LEU A 13 -2.18 5.35 -11.57
N PHE A 14 -3.31 4.88 -11.03
CA PHE A 14 -3.36 4.18 -9.74
C PHE A 14 -2.89 2.73 -9.81
N ARG A 15 -2.62 2.20 -11.02
CA ARG A 15 -2.26 0.79 -11.24
C ARG A 15 -3.21 -0.14 -10.49
N SER A 16 -4.51 0.02 -10.73
CA SER A 16 -5.59 -0.62 -9.93
C SER A 16 -5.44 -2.14 -9.80
N GLY A 17 -4.86 -2.84 -10.79
CA GLY A 17 -4.56 -4.27 -10.71
C GLY A 17 -3.60 -4.63 -9.58
N ASN A 18 -2.55 -3.83 -9.34
CA ASN A 18 -1.61 -4.06 -8.23
C ASN A 18 -2.29 -3.90 -6.87
N SER A 19 -3.23 -2.97 -6.77
CA SER A 19 -3.98 -2.72 -5.53
C SER A 19 -4.92 -3.88 -5.17
N VAL A 20 -5.50 -4.55 -6.17
CA VAL A 20 -6.27 -5.79 -5.95
C VAL A 20 -5.37 -6.89 -5.36
N THR A 21 -4.15 -7.04 -5.86
CA THR A 21 -3.17 -8.00 -5.31
C THR A 21 -2.84 -7.69 -3.85
N ALA A 22 -2.72 -6.40 -3.49
CA ALA A 22 -2.49 -6.01 -2.10
C ALA A 22 -3.66 -6.37 -1.17
N ILE A 23 -4.92 -6.23 -1.63
CA ILE A 23 -6.09 -6.68 -0.88
C ILE A 23 -6.02 -8.18 -0.58
N PHE A 24 -5.66 -9.00 -1.58
CA PHE A 24 -5.46 -10.44 -1.35
C PHE A 24 -4.38 -10.72 -0.30
N GLY A 25 -3.29 -9.96 -0.27
CA GLY A 25 -2.26 -10.07 0.76
C GLY A 25 -2.80 -9.81 2.16
N VAL A 26 -3.61 -8.75 2.35
CA VAL A 26 -4.26 -8.45 3.64
C VAL A 26 -5.21 -9.58 4.06
N VAL A 27 -6.09 -10.01 3.16
CA VAL A 27 -7.05 -11.11 3.44
C VAL A 27 -6.31 -12.40 3.77
N LEU A 28 -5.27 -12.75 3.02
CA LEU A 28 -4.45 -13.93 3.30
C LEU A 28 -3.80 -13.84 4.69
N GLY A 29 -3.20 -12.71 5.03
CA GLY A 29 -2.58 -12.49 6.34
C GLY A 29 -3.56 -12.64 7.48
N SER A 30 -4.76 -12.07 7.36
CA SER A 30 -5.82 -12.18 8.38
C SER A 30 -6.31 -13.62 8.54
N ILE A 31 -6.53 -14.35 7.44
CA ILE A 31 -6.96 -15.76 7.47
C ILE A 31 -5.90 -16.67 8.10
N LEU A 32 -4.63 -16.47 7.76
CA LEU A 32 -3.52 -17.26 8.31
C LEU A 32 -3.37 -17.03 9.81
N ALA A 33 -3.53 -15.80 10.28
CA ALA A 33 -3.44 -15.46 11.70
C ALA A 33 -4.62 -16.01 12.49
N SER A 34 -5.86 -15.77 12.03
CA SER A 34 -7.07 -16.23 12.73
C SER A 34 -7.42 -17.71 12.49
N GLN A 35 -6.71 -18.40 11.59
CA GLN A 35 -6.96 -19.79 11.18
C GLN A 35 -8.38 -19.99 10.59
N GLY A 36 -8.95 -18.95 10.02
CA GLY A 36 -10.29 -18.94 9.43
C GLY A 36 -10.65 -17.54 8.95
N LEU A 37 -11.88 -17.35 8.52
CA LEU A 37 -12.37 -16.02 8.15
C LEU A 37 -12.57 -15.17 9.41
N PRO A 38 -12.01 -13.95 9.45
CA PRO A 38 -12.29 -13.02 10.55
C PRO A 38 -13.80 -12.76 10.71
N SER A 39 -14.26 -12.59 11.94
CA SER A 39 -15.66 -12.30 12.27
C SER A 39 -15.77 -11.14 13.24
N GLY A 40 -16.99 -10.61 13.43
CA GLY A 40 -17.22 -9.47 14.32
C GLY A 40 -16.36 -8.24 13.96
N ASP A 41 -15.78 -7.59 14.96
CA ASP A 41 -14.94 -6.41 14.79
C ASP A 41 -13.69 -6.70 13.95
N PHE A 42 -13.10 -7.88 14.08
CA PHE A 42 -11.96 -8.28 13.25
C PHE A 42 -12.28 -8.30 11.75
N ALA A 43 -13.50 -8.71 11.37
CA ALA A 43 -13.92 -8.68 9.97
C ALA A 43 -13.99 -7.23 9.46
N ILE A 44 -14.58 -6.32 10.25
CA ILE A 44 -14.70 -4.91 9.89
C ILE A 44 -13.30 -4.26 9.80
N ILE A 45 -12.44 -4.51 10.78
CA ILE A 45 -11.07 -4.00 10.81
C ILE A 45 -10.28 -4.54 9.61
N THR A 46 -10.43 -5.83 9.25
CA THR A 46 -9.78 -6.40 8.07
C THR A 46 -10.23 -5.70 6.78
N VAL A 47 -11.53 -5.42 6.62
CA VAL A 47 -12.04 -4.64 5.48
C VAL A 47 -11.45 -3.23 5.46
N LEU A 48 -11.36 -2.56 6.60
CA LEU A 48 -10.73 -1.24 6.70
C LEU A 48 -9.23 -1.28 6.36
N HIS A 49 -8.52 -2.35 6.72
CA HIS A 49 -7.13 -2.57 6.32
C HIS A 49 -7.02 -2.80 4.80
N CYS A 50 -7.93 -3.54 4.19
CA CYS A 50 -8.00 -3.70 2.73
C CYS A 50 -8.20 -2.35 2.02
N LEU A 51 -9.12 -1.51 2.52
CA LEU A 51 -9.37 -0.18 1.97
C LEU A 51 -8.19 0.77 2.20
N SER A 52 -7.54 0.68 3.37
CA SER A 52 -6.35 1.46 3.69
C SER A 52 -5.20 1.10 2.76
N VAL A 53 -4.85 -0.18 2.59
CA VAL A 53 -3.76 -0.59 1.70
C VAL A 53 -4.06 -0.28 0.24
N MET A 54 -5.30 -0.44 -0.21
CA MET A 54 -5.70 -0.11 -1.58
C MET A 54 -5.49 1.38 -1.88
N THR A 55 -5.97 2.26 -1.01
CA THR A 55 -5.83 3.71 -1.19
C THR A 55 -4.39 4.18 -0.97
N PHE A 56 -3.62 3.53 -0.09
CA PHE A 56 -2.19 3.72 0.05
C PHE A 56 -1.45 3.41 -1.26
N MET A 57 -1.74 2.26 -1.89
CA MET A 57 -1.17 1.86 -3.16
C MET A 57 -1.54 2.82 -4.29
N PHE A 58 -2.78 3.33 -4.33
CA PHE A 58 -3.20 4.36 -5.29
C PHE A 58 -2.35 5.62 -5.16
N SER A 59 -2.19 6.11 -3.93
CA SER A 59 -1.36 7.27 -3.66
C SER A 59 0.07 7.05 -4.12
N TRP A 60 0.64 5.90 -3.77
CA TRP A 60 2.04 5.62 -4.03
C TRP A 60 2.34 5.41 -5.52
N ASN A 61 1.51 4.66 -6.23
CA ASN A 61 1.65 4.46 -7.67
C ASN A 61 1.55 5.77 -8.45
N ALA A 62 0.58 6.63 -8.07
CA ALA A 62 0.43 7.94 -8.68
C ALA A 62 1.61 8.88 -8.36
N LEU A 63 2.15 8.82 -7.13
CA LEU A 63 3.33 9.58 -6.75
C LEU A 63 4.57 9.16 -7.55
N ASN A 64 4.77 7.84 -7.72
CA ASN A 64 5.85 7.32 -8.54
C ASN A 64 5.79 7.86 -9.98
N ASP A 65 4.63 7.73 -10.64
CA ASP A 65 4.47 8.26 -11.99
C ASP A 65 4.57 9.79 -12.04
N TYR A 66 4.19 10.50 -10.97
CA TYR A 66 4.35 11.95 -10.86
C TYR A 66 5.82 12.38 -10.73
N MET A 67 6.61 11.65 -9.95
CA MET A 67 8.05 11.93 -9.77
C MET A 67 8.84 11.61 -11.04
N ASP A 68 8.42 10.61 -11.81
CA ASP A 68 9.07 10.17 -13.04
C ASP A 68 8.57 10.89 -14.32
N ILE A 69 7.71 11.91 -14.21
CA ILE A 69 7.01 12.51 -15.36
C ILE A 69 7.96 12.96 -16.49
N GLU A 70 9.10 13.57 -16.18
CA GLU A 70 10.06 14.05 -17.18
C GLU A 70 10.73 12.88 -17.93
N ILE A 71 11.05 11.81 -17.21
CA ILE A 71 11.63 10.60 -17.81
C ILE A 71 10.59 9.87 -18.65
N ASP A 72 9.34 9.80 -18.14
CA ASP A 72 8.23 9.14 -18.83
C ASP A 72 7.77 9.92 -20.09
N ARG A 73 7.93 11.23 -20.16
CA ARG A 73 7.70 12.01 -21.40
C ARG A 73 8.53 11.48 -22.58
N ILE A 74 9.72 10.96 -22.30
CA ILE A 74 10.62 10.43 -23.34
C ILE A 74 10.36 8.94 -23.58
N ASN A 75 10.25 8.15 -22.49
CA ASN A 75 10.25 6.69 -22.58
C ASN A 75 8.84 6.09 -22.70
N ARG A 76 7.80 6.78 -22.19
CA ARG A 76 6.41 6.31 -22.09
C ARG A 76 5.41 7.45 -22.28
N PRO A 77 5.43 8.13 -23.44
CA PRO A 77 4.62 9.33 -23.71
C PRO A 77 3.10 9.09 -23.64
N ASP A 78 2.68 7.84 -23.80
CA ASP A 78 1.26 7.44 -23.78
C ASP A 78 0.69 7.25 -22.35
N ARG A 79 1.51 7.38 -21.29
CA ARG A 79 1.02 7.33 -19.91
C ARG A 79 0.13 8.54 -19.60
N PRO A 80 -0.84 8.41 -18.66
CA PRO A 80 -1.82 9.46 -18.36
C PRO A 80 -1.24 10.83 -18.00
N LEU A 81 -0.09 10.88 -17.32
CA LEU A 81 0.56 12.15 -16.95
C LEU A 81 1.38 12.74 -18.12
N PRO A 82 2.31 12.00 -18.74
CA PRO A 82 3.05 12.48 -19.92
C PRO A 82 2.16 12.93 -21.08
N SER A 83 1.07 12.19 -21.36
CA SER A 83 0.11 12.51 -22.43
C SER A 83 -0.78 13.71 -22.14
N GLY A 84 -0.85 14.15 -20.85
CA GLY A 84 -1.74 15.22 -20.43
C GLY A 84 -3.21 14.80 -20.25
N GLU A 85 -3.56 13.50 -20.33
CA GLU A 85 -4.91 13.02 -20.01
C GLU A 85 -5.31 13.32 -18.58
N ILE A 86 -4.33 13.31 -17.66
CA ILE A 86 -4.46 13.77 -16.27
C ILE A 86 -3.46 14.93 -16.08
N SER A 87 -3.97 16.09 -15.67
CA SER A 87 -3.09 17.22 -15.35
C SER A 87 -2.29 16.97 -14.07
N GLU A 88 -1.08 17.53 -13.97
CA GLU A 88 -0.25 17.41 -12.77
C GLU A 88 -0.95 17.89 -11.49
N VAL A 89 -1.79 18.93 -11.61
CA VAL A 89 -2.60 19.44 -10.48
C VAL A 89 -3.64 18.41 -10.05
N ALA A 90 -4.31 17.76 -11.00
CA ALA A 90 -5.27 16.70 -10.70
C ALA A 90 -4.57 15.50 -10.07
N ALA A 91 -3.41 15.09 -10.60
CA ALA A 91 -2.62 13.99 -10.04
C ALA A 91 -2.21 14.25 -8.59
N ARG A 92 -1.67 15.45 -8.28
CA ARG A 92 -1.32 15.84 -6.90
C ARG A 92 -2.52 15.78 -5.95
N ARG A 93 -3.70 16.22 -6.41
CA ARG A 93 -4.94 16.09 -5.62
C ARG A 93 -5.32 14.63 -5.43
N GLY A 94 -5.20 13.79 -6.46
CA GLY A 94 -5.44 12.35 -6.38
C GLY A 94 -4.51 11.68 -5.38
N ILE A 95 -3.21 11.96 -5.43
CA ILE A 95 -2.20 11.45 -4.49
C ILE A 95 -2.57 11.82 -3.04
N LEU A 96 -2.84 13.10 -2.79
CA LEU A 96 -3.15 13.58 -1.45
C LEU A 96 -4.47 12.99 -0.92
N SER A 97 -5.52 12.98 -1.75
CA SER A 97 -6.83 12.46 -1.31
C SER A 97 -6.77 10.96 -1.00
N THR A 98 -6.06 10.16 -1.80
CA THR A 98 -5.92 8.72 -1.54
C THR A 98 -5.02 8.44 -0.34
N ALA A 99 -3.98 9.26 -0.08
CA ALA A 99 -3.18 9.17 1.15
C ALA A 99 -4.02 9.48 2.40
N ILE A 100 -4.83 10.54 2.36
CA ILE A 100 -5.74 10.91 3.46
C ILE A 100 -6.76 9.80 3.69
N LEU A 101 -7.35 9.24 2.63
CA LEU A 101 -8.29 8.13 2.74
C LEU A 101 -7.65 6.90 3.40
N SER A 102 -6.41 6.55 3.02
CA SER A 102 -5.68 5.45 3.64
C SER A 102 -5.53 5.64 5.16
N ALA A 103 -5.06 6.82 5.57
CA ALA A 103 -4.92 7.14 6.99
C ALA A 103 -6.28 7.16 7.71
N SER A 104 -7.34 7.68 7.05
CA SER A 104 -8.69 7.72 7.62
C SER A 104 -9.26 6.33 7.89
N PHE A 105 -9.09 5.38 6.97
CA PHE A 105 -9.51 3.99 7.21
C PHE A 105 -8.77 3.36 8.39
N LEU A 106 -7.48 3.66 8.54
CA LEU A 106 -6.69 3.17 9.66
C LEU A 106 -7.14 3.79 10.99
N ILE A 107 -7.50 5.09 11.00
CA ILE A 107 -8.07 5.77 12.18
C ILE A 107 -9.43 5.21 12.56
N VAL A 108 -10.30 4.92 11.58
CA VAL A 108 -11.59 4.28 11.84
C VAL A 108 -11.40 2.88 12.44
N ALA A 109 -10.41 2.12 11.95
CA ALA A 109 -10.04 0.84 12.54
C ALA A 109 -9.58 0.98 14.00
N ALA A 110 -8.79 2.04 14.32
CA ALA A 110 -8.40 2.36 15.69
C ALA A 110 -9.60 2.63 16.60
N TYR A 111 -10.57 3.39 16.10
CA TYR A 111 -11.79 3.72 16.85
C TYR A 111 -12.60 2.45 17.16
N ILE A 112 -12.77 1.55 16.19
CA ILE A 112 -13.49 0.28 16.40
C ILE A 112 -12.72 -0.60 17.40
N SER A 113 -11.40 -0.71 17.26
CA SER A 113 -10.56 -1.47 18.19
C SER A 113 -10.65 -0.93 19.63
N HIS A 114 -10.64 0.40 19.78
CA HIS A 114 -10.75 1.06 21.09
C HIS A 114 -12.12 0.88 21.73
N SER A 115 -13.18 0.93 20.94
CA SER A 115 -14.56 0.81 21.42
C SER A 115 -14.96 -0.65 21.69
N GLY A 116 -14.26 -1.61 21.12
CA GLY A 116 -14.48 -3.03 21.26
C GLY A 116 -13.56 -3.67 22.30
N GLU A 117 -13.51 -5.01 22.29
CA GLU A 117 -12.70 -5.81 23.24
C GLU A 117 -11.20 -5.82 22.86
N ILE A 118 -10.83 -5.39 21.64
CA ILE A 118 -9.46 -5.47 21.09
C ILE A 118 -8.52 -4.48 21.79
N GLY A 119 -9.02 -3.28 22.09
CA GLY A 119 -8.24 -2.18 22.65
C GLY A 119 -7.26 -1.55 21.64
N LEU A 120 -6.69 -0.40 22.01
CA LEU A 120 -5.69 0.28 21.19
C LEU A 120 -4.38 -0.52 21.05
N GLU A 121 -4.02 -1.29 22.06
CA GLU A 121 -2.80 -2.10 22.05
C GLU A 121 -2.81 -3.13 20.93
N GLY A 122 -3.96 -3.75 20.67
CA GLY A 122 -4.13 -4.69 19.55
C GLY A 122 -4.06 -4.03 18.17
N TRP A 123 -4.37 -2.72 18.07
CA TRP A 123 -4.32 -1.96 16.83
C TRP A 123 -2.94 -1.30 16.55
N LEU A 124 -2.18 -0.93 17.57
CA LEU A 124 -0.89 -0.23 17.41
C LEU A 124 0.07 -0.91 16.42
N PRO A 125 0.18 -2.25 16.34
CA PRO A 125 0.99 -2.91 15.32
C PRO A 125 0.59 -2.54 13.88
N SER A 126 -0.69 -2.34 13.61
CA SER A 126 -1.17 -1.91 12.28
C SER A 126 -0.63 -0.53 11.92
N LEU A 127 -0.64 0.42 12.85
CA LEU A 127 -0.04 1.73 12.64
C LEU A 127 1.47 1.63 12.41
N ALA A 128 2.16 0.82 13.22
CA ALA A 128 3.61 0.64 13.09
C ALA A 128 3.99 0.09 11.71
N ILE A 129 3.29 -0.94 11.21
CA ILE A 129 3.52 -1.53 9.89
C ILE A 129 3.24 -0.51 8.79
N TRP A 130 2.13 0.23 8.88
CA TRP A 130 1.78 1.27 7.93
C TRP A 130 2.85 2.38 7.87
N MET A 131 3.35 2.83 9.03
CA MET A 131 4.44 3.81 9.12
C MET A 131 5.76 3.27 8.55
N ILE A 132 6.10 2.01 8.81
CA ILE A 132 7.29 1.36 8.24
C ILE A 132 7.18 1.34 6.70
N ALA A 133 6.03 0.94 6.16
CA ALA A 133 5.81 0.96 4.71
C ALA A 133 5.94 2.37 4.13
N LEU A 134 5.38 3.39 4.80
CA LEU A 134 5.49 4.79 4.39
C LEU A 134 6.96 5.24 4.36
N VAL A 135 7.73 4.94 5.41
CA VAL A 135 9.15 5.30 5.49
C VAL A 135 9.98 4.58 4.42
N LEU A 136 9.75 3.29 4.22
CA LEU A 136 10.45 2.51 3.20
C LEU A 136 10.21 3.09 1.79
N LEU A 137 8.95 3.31 1.44
CA LEU A 137 8.58 3.83 0.13
C LEU A 137 9.01 5.30 -0.06
N PHE A 138 8.96 6.13 0.99
CA PHE A 138 9.50 7.47 0.95
C PHE A 138 11.00 7.47 0.64
N ASN A 139 11.77 6.60 1.30
CA ASN A 139 13.21 6.46 1.04
C ASN A 139 13.50 5.82 -0.32
N TYR A 140 12.58 5.03 -0.86
CA TYR A 140 12.71 4.47 -2.19
C TYR A 140 12.53 5.53 -3.28
N GLU A 141 11.45 6.33 -3.22
CA GLU A 141 11.01 7.20 -4.32
C GLU A 141 11.54 8.63 -4.22
N SER A 142 11.66 9.18 -3.01
CA SER A 142 11.92 10.61 -2.84
C SER A 142 13.32 11.03 -3.25
N SER A 143 13.41 12.09 -4.03
CA SER A 143 14.67 12.81 -4.33
C SER A 143 15.06 13.83 -3.25
N SER A 144 14.33 13.89 -2.13
CA SER A 144 14.62 14.78 -1.00
C SER A 144 16.01 14.50 -0.40
N LYS A 145 16.65 15.53 0.13
CA LYS A 145 17.91 15.40 0.88
C LYS A 145 17.80 14.51 2.13
N LEU A 146 16.57 14.25 2.61
CA LEU A 146 16.25 13.37 3.73
C LEU A 146 16.05 11.92 3.33
N SER A 147 16.03 11.61 2.03
CA SER A 147 15.84 10.26 1.49
C SER A 147 17.18 9.63 1.10
N PHE A 148 17.29 8.33 1.27
CA PHE A 148 18.45 7.55 0.82
C PHE A 148 18.44 7.27 -0.69
N ARG A 149 17.40 7.68 -1.43
CA ARG A 149 17.25 7.46 -2.88
C ARG A 149 17.49 6.00 -3.26
N MET A 150 16.85 5.08 -2.55
CA MET A 150 17.10 3.64 -2.67
C MET A 150 16.80 3.11 -4.07
N LYS A 151 15.90 3.75 -4.82
CA LYS A 151 15.57 3.44 -6.21
C LYS A 151 16.81 3.46 -7.13
N ASP A 152 17.76 4.36 -6.86
CA ASP A 152 18.98 4.51 -7.65
C ASP A 152 20.14 3.61 -7.15
N SER A 153 19.92 2.85 -6.09
CA SER A 153 20.97 2.15 -5.33
C SER A 153 21.00 0.63 -5.57
N GLY A 154 20.23 0.10 -6.54
CA GLY A 154 20.19 -1.34 -6.83
C GLY A 154 19.70 -2.17 -5.65
N LEU A 155 20.58 -2.94 -4.99
CA LEU A 155 20.21 -3.86 -3.91
C LEU A 155 19.35 -3.25 -2.78
N PRO A 156 19.65 -2.05 -2.22
CA PRO A 156 18.77 -1.40 -1.25
C PRO A 156 17.37 -1.10 -1.79
N GLY A 157 17.24 -0.73 -3.08
CA GLY A 157 15.95 -0.51 -3.72
C GLY A 157 15.13 -1.78 -3.80
N ASN A 158 15.73 -2.87 -4.28
CA ASN A 158 15.08 -4.18 -4.35
C ASN A 158 14.65 -4.67 -2.97
N LEU A 159 15.47 -4.43 -1.93
CA LEU A 159 15.15 -4.77 -0.55
C LEU A 159 13.92 -3.99 -0.07
N ALA A 160 13.86 -2.67 -0.32
CA ALA A 160 12.74 -1.83 0.11
C ALA A 160 11.42 -2.23 -0.54
N ILE A 161 11.42 -2.50 -1.84
CA ILE A 161 10.23 -2.95 -2.56
C ILE A 161 9.78 -4.33 -2.08
N SER A 162 10.70 -5.30 -2.00
CA SER A 162 10.38 -6.67 -1.57
C SER A 162 9.84 -6.71 -0.13
N MET A 163 10.41 -5.89 0.75
CA MET A 163 9.93 -5.70 2.12
C MET A 163 8.52 -5.10 2.11
N SER A 164 8.28 -4.04 1.34
CA SER A 164 6.97 -3.37 1.28
C SER A 164 5.87 -4.32 0.78
N VAL A 165 6.16 -5.15 -0.22
CA VAL A 165 5.22 -6.17 -0.72
C VAL A 165 4.93 -7.22 0.36
N GLY A 166 5.96 -7.70 1.07
CA GLY A 166 5.79 -8.67 2.15
C GLY A 166 5.00 -8.12 3.34
N LEU A 167 5.24 -6.86 3.72
CA LEU A 167 4.55 -6.21 4.85
C LEU A 167 3.02 -6.21 4.72
N VAL A 168 2.48 -6.30 3.50
CA VAL A 168 1.01 -6.36 3.28
C VAL A 168 0.39 -7.57 3.98
N ILE A 169 1.08 -8.72 4.00
CA ILE A 169 0.59 -9.95 4.66
C ILE A 169 0.61 -9.77 6.19
N ILE A 170 1.68 -9.18 6.72
CA ILE A 170 1.79 -8.88 8.16
C ILE A 170 0.75 -7.84 8.58
N PHE A 171 0.47 -6.84 7.72
CA PHE A 171 -0.59 -5.86 7.94
C PHE A 171 -1.98 -6.52 8.01
N GLY A 172 -2.20 -7.58 7.21
CA GLY A 172 -3.40 -8.41 7.32
C GLY A 172 -3.50 -9.15 8.66
N ALA A 173 -2.40 -9.72 9.15
CA ALA A 173 -2.37 -10.37 10.47
C ALA A 173 -2.60 -9.36 11.62
N ALA A 174 -2.08 -8.14 11.47
CA ALA A 174 -2.30 -7.08 12.44
C ALA A 174 -3.78 -6.66 12.52
N SER A 175 -4.58 -6.84 11.45
CA SER A 175 -6.02 -6.56 11.49
C SER A 175 -6.81 -7.47 12.44
N VAL A 176 -6.23 -8.62 12.81
CA VAL A 176 -6.78 -9.56 13.79
C VAL A 176 -5.91 -9.64 15.06
N SER A 177 -5.11 -8.59 15.30
CA SER A 177 -4.26 -8.42 16.49
C SER A 177 -3.20 -9.52 16.70
N ASP A 178 -2.80 -10.24 15.65
CA ASP A 178 -1.76 -11.29 15.72
C ASP A 178 -0.66 -11.08 14.64
N PRO A 179 0.05 -9.92 14.64
CA PRO A 179 1.08 -9.62 13.64
C PRO A 179 2.32 -10.50 13.75
N LEU A 180 2.53 -11.19 14.88
CA LEU A 180 3.69 -12.05 15.12
C LEU A 180 3.39 -13.53 14.84
N ASN A 181 2.26 -13.85 14.24
CA ASN A 181 1.86 -15.21 13.90
C ASN A 181 2.94 -15.92 13.04
N GLN A 182 3.37 -17.09 13.47
CA GLN A 182 4.46 -17.83 12.81
C GLN A 182 4.13 -18.21 11.37
N ARG A 183 2.86 -18.57 11.07
CA ARG A 183 2.44 -18.91 9.69
C ARG A 183 2.54 -17.71 8.77
N VAL A 184 2.13 -16.54 9.26
CA VAL A 184 2.20 -15.27 8.52
C VAL A 184 3.64 -14.91 8.21
N TRP A 185 4.54 -15.02 9.19
CA TRP A 185 5.97 -14.76 9.00
C TRP A 185 6.63 -15.75 8.04
N SER A 186 6.22 -17.02 8.05
CA SER A 186 6.72 -18.00 7.08
C SER A 186 6.34 -17.61 5.64
N VAL A 187 5.09 -17.18 5.43
CA VAL A 187 4.63 -16.71 4.10
C VAL A 187 5.28 -15.39 3.71
N PHE A 188 5.44 -14.46 4.68
CA PHE A 188 6.19 -13.21 4.47
C PHE A 188 7.60 -13.49 3.95
N ILE A 189 8.37 -14.38 4.60
CA ILE A 189 9.73 -14.72 4.19
C ILE A 189 9.77 -15.27 2.77
N VAL A 190 8.86 -16.19 2.44
CA VAL A 190 8.77 -16.76 1.08
C VAL A 190 8.43 -15.67 0.06
N GLY A 191 7.43 -14.85 0.31
CA GLY A 191 7.04 -13.75 -0.56
C GLY A 191 8.14 -12.69 -0.73
N PHE A 192 8.80 -12.33 0.37
CA PHE A 192 9.96 -11.44 0.37
C PHE A 192 11.10 -11.98 -0.50
N LEU A 193 11.53 -13.22 -0.27
CA LEU A 193 12.63 -13.84 -1.02
C LEU A 193 12.28 -13.99 -2.51
N TYR A 194 11.04 -14.35 -2.83
CA TYR A 194 10.56 -14.44 -4.20
C TYR A 194 10.64 -13.09 -4.92
N ASN A 195 10.11 -12.02 -4.32
CA ASN A 195 10.21 -10.69 -4.92
C ASN A 195 11.65 -10.21 -5.03
N PHE A 196 12.45 -10.40 -3.97
CA PHE A 196 13.85 -9.99 -3.93
C PHE A 196 14.71 -10.68 -5.00
N SER A 197 14.41 -11.94 -5.33
CA SER A 197 15.14 -12.69 -6.36
C SER A 197 14.74 -12.28 -7.79
N ARG A 198 13.59 -11.61 -7.96
CA ARG A 198 13.04 -11.23 -9.26
C ARG A 198 13.47 -9.84 -9.70
N GLU A 199 13.77 -8.96 -8.78
CA GLU A 199 14.23 -7.59 -9.04
C GLU A 199 15.76 -7.57 -9.30
#